data_2b38995f5728c229c40505e2d2be3723
#
_entry.id   2b38995f5728c229c40505e2d2be3723
#
_cell.length_a   1.000
_cell.length_b   1.000
_cell.length_c   1.000
_cell.angle_alpha   90.00
_cell.angle_beta   90.00
_cell.angle_gamma   90.00
#
_symmetry.space_group_name_H-M   'P 1'
#
loop_
_entity.id
_entity.type
_entity.pdbx_description
1 polymer ?
#
loop_
_entity_poly.entity_id
_entity_poly.type
_entity_poly.pdbx_seq_one_letter_code
_entity_poly.pdbx_strand_id
1 'polypeptide(L)'
;LRDYIQGKILETYRSAGFERISTPMLEDMENLDKSEGGDNLNLIFKVLKRGEKLAAALRSGDEKQLSDMGLRYDLTLPLSRYYAANRNELPNPFKVIQTDRVYRAERPQKGRLREFVQCDIDILGDSSPNAEVELIDVTTRALLNIGFTGFTVNINDRRILRGMLE
;
A
#
# COMPACT_ATOMS: atom_id res chain seq x y z
N LEU A 1 11.06 18.45 -8.75
CA LEU A 1 10.69 18.46 -7.32
C LEU A 1 10.32 17.06 -6.81
N ARG A 2 9.41 16.33 -7.45
CA ARG A 2 8.99 14.98 -7.04
C ARG A 2 10.18 14.03 -6.89
N ASP A 3 11.01 13.91 -7.92
CA ASP A 3 12.18 13.01 -7.92
C ASP A 3 13.19 13.36 -6.83
N TYR A 4 13.37 14.65 -6.56
CA TYR A 4 14.22 15.12 -5.47
C TYR A 4 13.67 14.67 -4.11
N ILE A 5 12.38 14.89 -3.86
CA ILE A 5 11.72 14.48 -2.61
C ILE A 5 11.79 12.95 -2.44
N GLN A 6 11.44 12.19 -3.48
CA GLN A 6 11.52 10.72 -3.45
C GLN A 6 12.96 10.25 -3.21
N GLY A 7 13.95 10.88 -3.84
CA GLY A 7 15.35 10.57 -3.63
C GLY A 7 15.78 10.74 -2.17
N LYS A 8 15.41 11.85 -1.54
CA LYS A 8 15.70 12.12 -0.13
C LYS A 8 15.01 11.14 0.84
N ILE A 9 13.76 10.82 0.58
CA ILE A 9 13.02 9.85 1.37
C ILE A 9 13.68 8.46 1.27
N LEU A 10 13.97 8.01 0.04
CA LEU A 10 14.60 6.71 -0.20
C LEU A 10 16.00 6.62 0.41
N GLU A 11 16.81 7.68 0.33
CA GLU A 11 18.12 7.75 0.95
C GLU A 11 18.01 7.56 2.48
N THR A 12 17.07 8.25 3.11
CA THR A 12 16.83 8.17 4.56
C THR A 12 16.45 6.77 4.98
N TYR A 13 15.48 6.16 4.31
CA TYR A 13 15.00 4.82 4.66
C TYR A 13 16.05 3.74 4.41
N ARG A 14 16.80 3.82 3.30
CA ARG A 14 17.91 2.91 3.02
C ARG A 14 19.02 3.01 4.07
N SER A 15 19.34 4.21 4.55
CA SER A 15 20.34 4.40 5.62
C SER A 15 19.90 3.74 6.95
N ALA A 16 18.61 3.50 7.14
CA ALA A 16 18.04 2.78 8.27
C ALA A 16 17.86 1.26 8.02
N GLY A 17 18.40 0.74 6.90
CA GLY A 17 18.37 -0.68 6.59
C GLY A 17 17.10 -1.19 5.92
N PHE A 18 16.28 -0.29 5.36
CA PHE A 18 15.11 -0.70 4.58
C PHE A 18 15.49 -1.00 3.13
N GLU A 19 15.03 -2.12 2.60
CA GLU A 19 15.24 -2.55 1.22
C GLU A 19 14.08 -2.10 0.33
N ARG A 20 14.40 -1.57 -0.85
CA ARG A 20 13.38 -1.16 -1.80
C ARG A 20 12.93 -2.32 -2.66
N ILE A 21 11.62 -2.54 -2.69
CA ILE A 21 10.97 -3.45 -3.64
C ILE A 21 9.98 -2.68 -4.51
N SER A 22 9.58 -3.31 -5.61
CA SER A 22 8.46 -2.88 -6.46
C SER A 22 7.61 -4.09 -6.77
N THR A 23 6.31 -3.95 -6.62
CA THR A 23 5.32 -5.00 -6.90
C THR A 23 4.52 -4.63 -8.15
N PRO A 24 3.91 -5.61 -8.86
CA PRO A 24 3.05 -5.34 -10.00
C PRO A 24 1.88 -4.41 -9.63
N MET A 25 1.49 -3.54 -10.56
CA MET A 25 0.32 -2.67 -10.35
C MET A 25 -1.00 -3.38 -10.68
N LEU A 26 -0.96 -4.44 -11.48
CA LEU A 26 -2.10 -5.29 -11.77
C LEU A 26 -2.18 -6.42 -10.75
N GLU A 27 -3.33 -6.58 -10.14
CA GLU A 27 -3.65 -7.61 -9.16
C GLU A 27 -4.87 -8.40 -9.60
N ASP A 28 -4.91 -9.69 -9.23
CA ASP A 28 -6.09 -10.51 -9.41
C ASP A 28 -7.24 -9.99 -8.56
N MET A 29 -8.45 -9.93 -9.13
CA MET A 29 -9.64 -9.48 -8.41
C MET A 29 -9.92 -10.32 -7.15
N GLU A 30 -9.60 -11.62 -7.16
CA GLU A 30 -9.75 -12.48 -5.97
C GLU A 30 -8.89 -11.99 -4.78
N ASN A 31 -7.70 -11.44 -5.03
CA ASN A 31 -6.86 -10.88 -3.98
C ASN A 31 -7.38 -9.52 -3.51
N LEU A 32 -7.86 -8.70 -4.43
CA LEU A 32 -8.44 -7.39 -4.13
C LEU A 32 -9.73 -7.51 -3.32
N ASP A 33 -10.57 -8.52 -3.62
CA ASP A 33 -11.83 -8.79 -2.92
C ASP A 33 -11.63 -9.32 -1.48
N LYS A 34 -10.50 -10.02 -1.23
CA LYS A 34 -10.17 -10.57 0.09
C LYS A 34 -9.59 -9.52 1.05
N SER A 35 -9.23 -8.35 0.57
CA SER A 35 -8.78 -7.27 1.45
C SER A 35 -9.93 -6.81 2.35
N GLU A 36 -9.74 -6.86 3.66
CA GLU A 36 -10.75 -6.54 4.67
C GLU A 36 -11.42 -5.18 4.43
N GLY A 37 -12.73 -5.20 4.23
CA GLY A 37 -13.59 -4.04 4.13
C GLY A 37 -14.25 -3.91 2.76
N GLY A 38 -15.50 -4.37 2.64
CA GLY A 38 -16.31 -4.29 1.42
C GLY A 38 -16.40 -2.90 0.77
N ASP A 39 -16.08 -1.84 1.51
CA ASP A 39 -16.02 -0.46 1.01
C ASP A 39 -14.88 -0.23 0.03
N ASN A 40 -13.78 -0.98 0.13
CA ASN A 40 -12.62 -0.84 -0.76
C ASN A 40 -12.88 -1.33 -2.19
N LEU A 41 -13.84 -2.22 -2.40
CA LEU A 41 -14.22 -2.71 -3.74
C LEU A 41 -14.66 -1.59 -4.67
N ASN A 42 -15.29 -0.56 -4.13
CA ASN A 42 -15.74 0.63 -4.89
C ASN A 42 -14.56 1.53 -5.29
N LEU A 43 -13.38 1.34 -4.70
CA LEU A 43 -12.17 2.11 -5.00
C LEU A 43 -11.34 1.49 -6.13
N ILE A 44 -11.64 0.26 -6.54
CA ILE A 44 -10.81 -0.50 -7.47
C ILE A 44 -11.15 -0.14 -8.91
N PHE A 45 -10.15 0.28 -9.67
CA PHE A 45 -10.24 0.31 -11.12
C PHE A 45 -10.15 -1.11 -11.67
N LYS A 46 -11.25 -1.64 -12.18
CA LYS A 46 -11.32 -2.97 -12.78
C LYS A 46 -10.80 -2.94 -14.21
N VAL A 47 -10.04 -3.96 -14.59
CA VAL A 47 -9.53 -4.15 -15.95
C VAL A 47 -10.39 -5.21 -16.64
N LEU A 48 -11.02 -4.84 -17.75
CA LEU A 48 -11.87 -5.75 -18.50
C LEU A 48 -11.07 -6.90 -19.13
N LYS A 49 -11.64 -8.06 -19.14
CA LYS A 49 -11.17 -9.20 -19.94
C LYS A 49 -11.07 -8.82 -21.41
N ARG A 50 -10.37 -9.62 -22.20
CA ARG A 50 -10.19 -9.38 -23.64
C ARG A 50 -10.62 -10.57 -24.48
N GLY A 51 -10.93 -10.31 -25.76
CA GLY A 51 -11.24 -11.34 -26.75
C GLY A 51 -12.45 -12.20 -26.37
N GLU A 52 -12.34 -13.51 -26.57
CA GLU A 52 -13.44 -14.46 -26.33
C GLU A 52 -13.88 -14.51 -24.87
N LYS A 53 -12.97 -14.32 -23.92
CA LYS A 53 -13.32 -14.26 -22.49
C LYS A 53 -14.27 -13.09 -22.19
N LEU A 54 -14.03 -11.92 -22.76
CA LEU A 54 -14.91 -10.78 -22.62
C LEU A 54 -16.25 -11.04 -23.31
N ALA A 55 -16.22 -11.55 -24.54
CA ALA A 55 -17.44 -11.89 -25.28
C ALA A 55 -18.32 -12.92 -24.53
N ALA A 56 -17.70 -13.91 -23.91
CA ALA A 56 -18.41 -14.90 -23.08
C ALA A 56 -19.02 -14.25 -21.83
N ALA A 57 -18.28 -13.39 -21.14
CA ALA A 57 -18.75 -12.66 -19.97
C ALA A 57 -19.93 -11.73 -20.31
N LEU A 58 -19.88 -11.03 -21.44
CA LEU A 58 -20.99 -10.20 -21.92
C LEU A 58 -22.25 -11.03 -22.22
N ARG A 59 -22.10 -12.23 -22.83
CA ARG A 59 -23.22 -13.14 -23.10
C ARG A 59 -23.83 -13.71 -21.82
N SER A 60 -23.06 -13.91 -20.75
CA SER A 60 -23.57 -14.41 -19.47
C SER A 60 -24.44 -13.40 -18.73
N GLY A 61 -24.31 -12.10 -19.02
CA GLY A 61 -25.00 -11.03 -18.30
C GLY A 61 -24.52 -10.82 -16.86
N ASP A 62 -23.46 -11.51 -16.45
CA ASP A 62 -22.89 -11.39 -15.10
C ASP A 62 -21.76 -10.37 -15.10
N GLU A 63 -22.01 -9.20 -14.52
CA GLU A 63 -21.03 -8.11 -14.41
C GLU A 63 -19.75 -8.50 -13.67
N LYS A 64 -19.81 -9.45 -12.73
CA LYS A 64 -18.64 -9.94 -11.99
C LYS A 64 -17.65 -10.68 -12.90
N GLN A 65 -18.12 -11.24 -13.98
CA GLN A 65 -17.30 -11.97 -14.94
C GLN A 65 -16.60 -11.05 -15.95
N LEU A 66 -16.93 -9.78 -16.00
CA LEU A 66 -16.33 -8.82 -16.97
C LEU A 66 -14.85 -8.54 -16.68
N SER A 67 -14.42 -8.70 -15.43
CA SER A 67 -13.06 -8.39 -14.98
C SER A 67 -12.52 -9.51 -14.09
N ASP A 68 -11.27 -9.87 -14.29
CA ASP A 68 -10.50 -10.77 -13.44
C ASP A 68 -9.25 -10.10 -12.84
N MET A 69 -8.98 -8.87 -13.26
CA MET A 69 -7.85 -8.06 -12.82
C MET A 69 -8.32 -6.67 -12.41
N GLY A 70 -7.56 -6.03 -11.52
CA GLY A 70 -7.74 -4.64 -11.14
C GLY A 70 -6.41 -3.92 -10.91
N LEU A 71 -6.46 -2.60 -10.80
CA LEU A 71 -5.31 -1.81 -10.40
C LEU A 71 -5.23 -1.76 -8.87
N ARG A 72 -4.02 -1.91 -8.34
CA ARG A 72 -3.78 -1.79 -6.89
C ARG A 72 -4.21 -0.42 -6.38
N TYR A 73 -4.93 -0.39 -5.28
CA TYR A 73 -5.39 0.85 -4.63
C TYR A 73 -4.51 1.28 -3.45
N ASP A 74 -3.62 0.39 -2.99
CA ASP A 74 -2.55 0.62 -2.01
C ASP A 74 -1.32 -0.25 -2.32
N LEU A 75 -0.29 -0.17 -1.49
CA LEU A 75 0.92 -0.97 -1.60
C LEU A 75 0.97 -2.13 -0.58
N THR A 76 0.07 -2.14 0.40
CA THR A 76 0.05 -3.12 1.49
C THR A 76 -0.37 -4.50 1.01
N LEU A 77 -1.44 -4.58 0.20
CA LEU A 77 -1.92 -5.86 -0.33
C LEU A 77 -0.87 -6.56 -1.23
N PRO A 78 -0.28 -5.88 -2.23
CA PRO A 78 0.80 -6.46 -3.02
C PRO A 78 2.00 -6.91 -2.18
N LEU A 79 2.36 -6.14 -1.14
CA LEU A 79 3.44 -6.50 -0.22
C LEU A 79 3.09 -7.77 0.57
N SER A 80 1.89 -7.84 1.12
CA SER A 80 1.43 -9.00 1.90
C SER A 80 1.48 -10.27 1.06
N ARG A 81 1.06 -10.21 -0.19
CA ARG A 81 1.14 -11.32 -1.16
C ARG A 81 2.59 -11.70 -1.47
N TYR A 82 3.45 -10.70 -1.73
CA TYR A 82 4.88 -10.91 -1.98
C TYR A 82 5.55 -11.60 -0.78
N TYR A 83 5.31 -11.07 0.43
CA TYR A 83 5.88 -11.63 1.65
C TYR A 83 5.39 -13.06 1.91
N ALA A 84 4.09 -13.33 1.73
CA ALA A 84 3.54 -14.67 1.92
C ALA A 84 4.17 -15.71 0.97
N ALA A 85 4.45 -15.32 -0.27
CA ALA A 85 5.07 -16.20 -1.27
C ALA A 85 6.57 -16.44 -1.05
N ASN A 86 7.29 -15.47 -0.45
CA ASN A 86 8.76 -15.49 -0.40
C ASN A 86 9.32 -15.49 1.03
N ARG A 87 8.49 -15.57 2.06
CA ARG A 87 8.91 -15.36 3.47
C ARG A 87 10.07 -16.23 3.95
N ASN A 88 10.26 -17.40 3.34
CA ASN A 88 11.33 -18.33 3.71
C ASN A 88 12.71 -17.92 3.15
N GLU A 89 12.72 -17.03 2.17
CA GLU A 89 13.93 -16.53 1.49
C GLU A 89 14.25 -15.07 1.91
N LEU A 90 13.28 -14.39 2.54
CA LEU A 90 13.44 -13.02 2.99
C LEU A 90 14.11 -12.94 4.37
N PRO A 91 14.84 -11.85 4.66
CA PRO A 91 15.38 -11.63 6.00
C PRO A 91 14.27 -11.53 7.05
N ASN A 92 14.61 -11.83 8.28
CA ASN A 92 13.68 -11.70 9.42
C ASN A 92 14.35 -10.89 10.55
N PRO A 93 13.87 -9.68 10.89
CA PRO A 93 12.72 -8.99 10.26
C PRO A 93 13.02 -8.50 8.84
N PHE A 94 11.99 -8.44 7.99
CA PHE A 94 12.05 -7.86 6.67
C PHE A 94 11.60 -6.41 6.69
N LYS A 95 12.56 -5.50 6.51
CA LYS A 95 12.35 -4.05 6.43
C LYS A 95 12.27 -3.61 4.98
N VAL A 96 11.15 -3.07 4.57
CA VAL A 96 10.87 -2.83 3.16
C VAL A 96 10.35 -1.43 2.89
N ILE A 97 10.76 -0.86 1.74
CA ILE A 97 10.23 0.38 1.19
C ILE A 97 9.54 0.08 -0.13
N GLN A 98 8.35 0.62 -0.28
CA GLN A 98 7.69 0.74 -1.56
C GLN A 98 7.41 2.20 -1.87
N THR A 99 7.83 2.66 -3.04
CA THR A 99 7.50 4.01 -3.54
C THR A 99 6.99 3.84 -4.95
N ASP A 100 5.66 3.85 -5.10
CA ASP A 100 5.05 3.53 -6.37
C ASP A 100 3.64 4.13 -6.50
N ARG A 101 3.07 4.06 -7.71
CA ARG A 101 1.74 4.56 -8.01
C ARG A 101 0.67 3.61 -7.50
N VAL A 102 -0.40 4.23 -6.98
CA VAL A 102 -1.65 3.56 -6.61
C VAL A 102 -2.83 4.26 -7.27
N TYR A 103 -3.96 3.56 -7.38
CA TYR A 103 -5.08 3.98 -8.19
C TYR A 103 -6.37 3.82 -7.38
N ARG A 104 -7.14 4.91 -7.27
CA ARG A 104 -8.42 4.91 -6.56
C ARG A 104 -9.51 5.50 -7.40
N ALA A 105 -10.59 4.74 -7.61
CA ALA A 105 -11.75 5.15 -8.43
C ALA A 105 -12.65 6.18 -7.72
N GLU A 106 -12.17 6.84 -6.70
CA GLU A 106 -12.89 7.88 -5.97
C GLU A 106 -13.26 9.07 -6.88
N ARG A 107 -14.26 9.82 -6.45
CA ARG A 107 -14.60 11.08 -7.11
C ARG A 107 -13.44 12.07 -6.92
N PRO A 108 -12.85 12.58 -8.01
CA PRO A 108 -11.75 13.55 -7.92
C PRO A 108 -12.19 14.82 -7.19
N GLN A 109 -11.35 15.30 -6.29
CA GLN A 109 -11.52 16.57 -5.60
C GLN A 109 -10.16 17.15 -5.21
N LYS A 110 -10.13 18.40 -4.72
CA LYS A 110 -8.87 19.03 -4.33
C LYS A 110 -8.12 18.16 -3.32
N GLY A 111 -6.88 17.79 -3.66
CA GLY A 111 -6.03 16.93 -2.83
C GLY A 111 -6.31 15.42 -2.95
N ARG A 112 -7.34 14.99 -3.70
CA ARG A 112 -7.61 13.56 -3.97
C ARG A 112 -7.56 13.30 -5.47
N LEU A 113 -6.53 12.58 -5.87
CA LEU A 113 -6.31 12.17 -7.26
C LEU A 113 -6.65 10.69 -7.42
N ARG A 114 -7.02 10.30 -8.64
CA ARG A 114 -7.25 8.89 -8.99
C ARG A 114 -5.97 8.09 -9.17
N GLU A 115 -4.86 8.78 -9.47
CA GLU A 115 -3.51 8.24 -9.50
C GLU A 115 -2.62 9.12 -8.63
N PHE A 116 -1.90 8.54 -7.69
CA PHE A 116 -0.91 9.24 -6.87
C PHE A 116 0.18 8.28 -6.43
N VAL A 117 1.28 8.83 -5.92
CA VAL A 117 2.40 8.02 -5.40
C VAL A 117 2.25 7.88 -3.89
N GLN A 118 2.26 6.64 -3.42
CA GLN A 118 2.49 6.29 -2.02
C GLN A 118 3.98 6.03 -1.78
N CYS A 119 4.42 6.30 -0.58
CA CYS A 119 5.73 5.93 -0.09
C CYS A 119 5.54 5.26 1.26
N ASP A 120 5.57 3.95 1.26
CA ASP A 120 5.26 3.12 2.41
C ASP A 120 6.54 2.45 2.91
N ILE A 121 6.69 2.35 4.22
CA ILE A 121 7.70 1.51 4.87
C ILE A 121 7.03 0.54 5.82
N ASP A 122 7.49 -0.69 5.79
CA ASP A 122 6.96 -1.77 6.61
C ASP A 122 8.08 -2.58 7.25
N ILE A 123 7.82 -3.12 8.44
CA ILE A 123 8.65 -4.10 9.11
C ILE A 123 7.81 -5.36 9.32
N LEU A 124 8.16 -6.43 8.62
CA LEU A 124 7.46 -7.71 8.73
C LEU A 124 8.32 -8.72 9.49
N GLY A 125 7.66 -9.48 10.38
CA GLY A 125 8.33 -10.50 11.19
C GLY A 125 8.84 -10.02 12.55
N ASP A 126 8.63 -8.75 12.91
CA ASP A 126 8.87 -8.22 14.26
C ASP A 126 7.56 -7.72 14.87
N SER A 127 7.14 -8.33 15.97
CA SER A 127 5.94 -7.95 16.73
C SER A 127 6.26 -7.08 17.95
N SER A 128 7.51 -6.67 18.13
CA SER A 128 7.92 -5.86 19.27
C SER A 128 7.56 -4.38 19.10
N PRO A 129 7.33 -3.63 20.18
CA PRO A 129 7.14 -2.18 20.11
C PRO A 129 8.32 -1.43 19.49
N ASN A 130 9.51 -2.04 19.45
CA ASN A 130 10.68 -1.42 18.85
C ASN A 130 10.52 -1.19 17.34
N ALA A 131 9.79 -2.08 16.64
CA ALA A 131 9.48 -1.89 15.24
C ALA A 131 8.64 -0.62 15.01
N GLU A 132 7.64 -0.36 15.87
CA GLU A 132 6.82 0.85 15.81
C GLU A 132 7.66 2.11 16.10
N VAL A 133 8.53 2.05 17.11
CA VAL A 133 9.45 3.15 17.45
C VAL A 133 10.38 3.45 16.28
N GLU A 134 10.93 2.43 15.63
CA GLU A 134 11.80 2.59 14.48
C GLU A 134 11.06 3.23 13.30
N LEU A 135 9.84 2.80 12.98
CA LEU A 135 9.02 3.39 11.92
C LEU A 135 8.75 4.88 12.17
N ILE A 136 8.43 5.25 13.41
CA ILE A 136 8.19 6.64 13.80
C ILE A 136 9.47 7.47 13.66
N ASP A 137 10.60 6.97 14.17
CA ASP A 137 11.89 7.66 14.10
C ASP A 137 12.34 7.89 12.66
N VAL A 138 12.32 6.84 11.84
CA VAL A 138 12.80 6.92 10.46
C VAL A 138 11.87 7.79 9.61
N THR A 139 10.55 7.72 9.80
CA THR A 139 9.59 8.60 9.12
C THR A 139 9.79 10.05 9.51
N THR A 140 10.00 10.32 10.81
CA THR A 140 10.31 11.67 11.31
C THR A 140 11.58 12.23 10.67
N ARG A 141 12.65 11.43 10.61
CA ARG A 141 13.89 11.82 9.93
C ARG A 141 13.70 12.09 8.45
N ALA A 142 12.89 11.27 7.76
CA ALA A 142 12.58 11.49 6.35
C ALA A 142 11.86 12.82 6.10
N LEU A 143 10.88 13.17 6.95
CA LEU A 143 10.20 14.47 6.87
C LEU A 143 11.14 15.65 7.12
N LEU A 144 12.01 15.55 8.12
CA LEU A 144 13.02 16.59 8.40
C LEU A 144 14.01 16.75 7.23
N ASN A 145 14.45 15.65 6.63
CA ASN A 145 15.41 15.65 5.51
C ASN A 145 14.85 16.27 4.22
N ILE A 146 13.51 16.26 4.04
CA ILE A 146 12.86 16.96 2.92
C ILE A 146 12.46 18.40 3.25
N GLY A 147 12.77 18.86 4.47
CA GLY A 147 12.60 20.25 4.89
C GLY A 147 11.31 20.56 5.64
N PHE A 148 10.50 19.56 6.02
CA PHE A 148 9.36 19.79 6.90
C PHE A 148 9.84 20.01 8.32
N THR A 149 9.37 21.11 8.95
CA THR A 149 9.61 21.44 10.35
C THR A 149 8.29 21.82 11.02
N GLY A 150 8.24 21.72 12.34
CA GLY A 150 7.08 22.17 13.11
C GLY A 150 5.86 21.25 12.97
N PHE A 151 6.04 19.98 12.61
CA PHE A 151 4.96 18.97 12.61
C PHE A 151 4.87 18.23 13.94
N THR A 152 3.71 17.60 14.17
CA THR A 152 3.45 16.75 15.33
C THR A 152 3.17 15.33 14.86
N VAL A 153 3.73 14.35 15.56
CA VAL A 153 3.43 12.93 15.35
C VAL A 153 2.36 12.50 16.37
N ASN A 154 1.17 12.16 15.88
CA ASN A 154 0.09 11.66 16.72
C ASN A 154 0.12 10.13 16.73
N ILE A 155 0.23 9.55 17.92
CA ILE A 155 0.27 8.10 18.14
C ILE A 155 -1.01 7.69 18.88
N ASN A 156 -1.60 6.58 18.45
CA ASN A 156 -2.77 5.99 19.09
C ASN A 156 -2.67 4.47 19.14
N ASP A 157 -3.32 3.87 20.13
CA ASP A 157 -3.44 2.42 20.27
C ASP A 157 -4.93 2.04 20.33
N ARG A 158 -5.37 1.12 19.47
CA ARG A 158 -6.77 0.64 19.44
C ARG A 158 -7.23 0.05 20.76
N ARG A 159 -6.33 -0.49 21.58
CA ARG A 159 -6.65 -1.02 22.92
C ARG A 159 -7.13 0.09 23.84
N ILE A 160 -6.55 1.30 23.72
CA ILE A 160 -6.99 2.47 24.50
C ILE A 160 -8.40 2.86 24.07
N LEU A 161 -8.67 2.95 22.77
CA LEU A 161 -10.01 3.27 22.26
C LEU A 161 -11.06 2.24 22.70
N ARG A 162 -10.73 0.95 22.68
CA ARG A 162 -11.63 -0.11 23.13
C ARG A 162 -11.94 -0.01 24.62
N GLY A 163 -10.92 0.20 25.46
CA GLY A 163 -11.10 0.37 26.90
C GLY A 163 -11.80 1.66 27.32
N MET A 164 -11.96 2.64 26.40
CA MET A 164 -12.78 3.84 26.66
C MET A 164 -14.27 3.63 26.30
N LEU A 165 -14.59 2.59 25.52
CA LEU A 165 -15.95 2.27 25.08
C LEU A 165 -16.61 1.17 25.93
N GLU A 166 -15.85 0.44 26.73
CA GLU A 166 -16.28 -0.55 27.73
C GLU A 166 -16.50 0.12 29.11
#